data_579f5f10558b964178c9a44edd5f2652
#
_entry.id   579f5f10558b964178c9a44edd5f2652
#
_cell.length_a   1.000
_cell.length_b   1.000
_cell.length_c   1.000
_cell.angle_alpha   90.00
_cell.angle_beta   90.00
_cell.angle_gamma   90.00
#
_symmetry.space_group_name_H-M   'P 1'
#
loop_
_entity.id
_entity.type
_entity.pdbx_description
1 polymer ?
#
loop_
_entity_poly.entity_id
_entity_poly.type
_entity_poly.pdbx_seq_one_letter_code
_entity_poly.pdbx_strand_id
1 'polypeptide(L)'
;MRDIELLAPSLDQLEALAREAFARLPQEFRDLTGDMVFFVQDFPEDDVINDLELDSPYDILGLFSGPDLAERSGAFQVSSPTMIFLYRRPILDYWAEEGESLEHIVRHVLVHEIGHHFGLSDEQMEAIEESD
;
A
#
# COMPACT_ATOMS: atom_id res chain seq x y z
N MET A 1 -22.69 19.56 26.22
CA MET A 1 -21.47 19.01 25.63
C MET A 1 -21.82 18.03 24.57
N ARG A 2 -21.10 18.06 23.46
CA ARG A 2 -21.34 17.15 22.38
C ARG A 2 -20.62 15.83 22.60
N ASP A 3 -21.34 14.75 22.37
CA ASP A 3 -20.70 13.44 22.35
C ASP A 3 -19.84 13.31 21.09
N ILE A 4 -18.63 12.83 21.26
CA ILE A 4 -17.73 12.60 20.14
C ILE A 4 -17.77 11.11 19.80
N GLU A 5 -18.19 10.83 18.57
CA GLU A 5 -18.16 9.48 18.09
C GLU A 5 -16.81 9.18 17.50
N LEU A 6 -16.10 8.27 18.12
CA LEU A 6 -14.80 7.85 17.63
C LEU A 6 -14.95 6.52 16.92
N LEU A 7 -14.97 6.60 15.62
CA LEU A 7 -15.10 5.41 14.77
C LEU A 7 -13.76 5.10 14.11
N ALA A 8 -13.53 3.82 13.89
CA ALA A 8 -12.36 3.41 13.11
C ALA A 8 -12.51 3.96 11.69
N PRO A 9 -11.40 4.31 11.03
CA PRO A 9 -11.46 4.79 9.66
C PRO A 9 -12.17 3.81 8.74
N SER A 10 -13.03 4.33 7.88
CA SER A 10 -13.77 3.54 6.90
C SER A 10 -12.88 3.17 5.72
N LEU A 11 -13.38 2.33 4.83
CA LEU A 11 -12.69 2.00 3.59
C LEU A 11 -12.43 3.27 2.77
N ASP A 12 -13.43 4.15 2.65
CA ASP A 12 -13.27 5.39 1.90
C ASP A 12 -12.27 6.34 2.54
N GLN A 13 -12.27 6.43 3.87
CA GLN A 13 -11.32 7.27 4.59
C GLN A 13 -9.89 6.75 4.43
N LEU A 14 -9.73 5.44 4.46
CA LEU A 14 -8.43 4.82 4.29
C LEU A 14 -7.92 5.02 2.86
N GLU A 15 -8.81 4.91 1.88
CA GLU A 15 -8.43 5.18 0.49
C GLU A 15 -7.98 6.62 0.31
N ALA A 16 -8.72 7.57 0.86
CA ALA A 16 -8.36 8.99 0.77
C ALA A 16 -7.00 9.25 1.42
N LEU A 17 -6.76 8.64 2.57
CA LEU A 17 -5.49 8.75 3.27
C LEU A 17 -4.34 8.19 2.43
N ALA A 18 -4.58 7.03 1.79
CA ALA A 18 -3.56 6.39 0.95
C ALA A 18 -3.22 7.23 -0.27
N ARG A 19 -4.24 7.80 -0.93
CA ARG A 19 -4.01 8.65 -2.10
C ARG A 19 -3.23 9.89 -1.73
N GLU A 20 -3.54 10.49 -0.59
CA GLU A 20 -2.83 11.66 -0.11
C GLU A 20 -1.39 11.32 0.26
N ALA A 21 -1.19 10.21 0.97
CA ALA A 21 0.14 9.77 1.34
C ALA A 21 1.00 9.49 0.10
N PHE A 22 0.42 8.84 -0.92
CA PHE A 22 1.13 8.57 -2.16
C PHE A 22 1.50 9.86 -2.89
N ALA A 23 0.59 10.83 -2.92
CA ALA A 23 0.83 12.10 -3.59
C ALA A 23 1.98 12.90 -2.97
N ARG A 24 2.28 12.64 -1.71
CA ARG A 24 3.38 13.30 -1.01
C ARG A 24 4.72 12.60 -1.16
N LEU A 25 4.75 11.43 -1.77
CA LEU A 25 6.00 10.72 -2.01
C LEU A 25 6.77 11.42 -3.13
N PRO A 26 8.11 11.25 -3.16
CA PRO A 26 8.92 11.87 -4.20
C PRO A 26 8.44 11.48 -5.59
N GLN A 27 8.50 12.42 -6.52
CA GLN A 27 8.03 12.18 -7.87
C GLN A 27 8.75 11.02 -8.53
N GLU A 28 10.04 10.87 -8.29
CA GLU A 28 10.81 9.76 -8.85
C GLU A 28 10.24 8.42 -8.45
N PHE A 29 9.80 8.31 -7.19
CA PHE A 29 9.17 7.09 -6.72
C PHE A 29 7.79 6.88 -7.35
N ARG A 30 6.99 7.95 -7.42
CA ARG A 30 5.64 7.87 -8.01
C ARG A 30 5.69 7.50 -9.49
N ASP A 31 6.74 7.94 -10.18
CA ASP A 31 6.92 7.64 -11.60
C ASP A 31 7.12 6.16 -11.87
N LEU A 32 7.56 5.39 -10.87
CA LEU A 32 7.73 3.94 -11.03
C LEU A 32 6.39 3.25 -11.32
N THR A 33 5.32 3.75 -10.74
CA THR A 33 4.00 3.11 -10.89
C THR A 33 3.21 3.62 -12.07
N GLY A 34 3.47 4.85 -12.51
CA GLY A 34 2.59 5.52 -13.46
C GLY A 34 1.20 5.69 -12.84
N ASP A 35 0.16 5.59 -13.65
CA ASP A 35 -1.21 5.65 -13.15
C ASP A 35 -1.52 4.38 -12.37
N MET A 36 -1.89 4.55 -11.12
CA MET A 36 -2.13 3.42 -10.22
C MET A 36 -3.54 3.47 -9.67
N VAL A 37 -4.17 2.32 -9.63
CA VAL A 37 -5.52 2.19 -9.07
C VAL A 37 -5.40 1.70 -7.63
N PHE A 38 -6.15 2.34 -6.74
CA PHE A 38 -6.16 1.99 -5.32
C PHE A 38 -7.39 1.14 -5.02
N PHE A 39 -7.17 0.01 -4.39
CA PHE A 39 -8.25 -0.86 -3.91
C PHE A 39 -8.10 -1.02 -2.40
N VAL A 40 -9.14 -0.67 -1.67
CA VAL A 40 -9.15 -0.84 -0.22
C VAL A 40 -10.24 -1.83 0.14
N GLN A 41 -9.85 -2.90 0.80
CA GLN A 41 -10.73 -3.99 1.19
C GLN A 41 -10.53 -4.28 2.67
N ASP A 42 -11.51 -4.91 3.31
CA ASP A 42 -11.34 -5.25 4.72
C ASP A 42 -10.28 -6.33 4.91
N PHE A 43 -10.28 -7.34 4.07
CA PHE A 43 -9.32 -8.43 4.13
C PHE A 43 -8.88 -8.84 2.73
N PRO A 44 -7.70 -9.48 2.60
CA PRO A 44 -7.32 -10.06 1.32
C PRO A 44 -8.30 -11.17 0.94
N GLU A 45 -8.46 -11.38 -0.35
CA GLU A 45 -9.27 -12.46 -0.84
C GLU A 45 -8.58 -13.81 -0.60
N ASP A 46 -9.36 -14.88 -0.59
CA ASP A 46 -8.83 -16.22 -0.32
C ASP A 46 -7.70 -16.60 -1.27
N ASP A 47 -7.80 -16.19 -2.53
CA ASP A 47 -6.74 -16.47 -3.51
C ASP A 47 -5.41 -15.88 -3.10
N VAL A 48 -5.41 -14.66 -2.56
CA VAL A 48 -4.19 -14.00 -2.09
C VAL A 48 -3.61 -14.75 -0.90
N ILE A 49 -4.47 -15.13 0.04
CA ILE A 49 -4.05 -15.86 1.23
C ILE A 49 -3.40 -17.18 0.84
N ASN A 50 -4.01 -17.90 -0.10
CA ASN A 50 -3.51 -19.17 -0.55
C ASN A 50 -2.22 -19.05 -1.37
N ASP A 51 -2.19 -18.10 -2.31
CA ASP A 51 -1.03 -17.92 -3.17
C ASP A 51 0.23 -17.50 -2.41
N LEU A 52 0.05 -16.68 -1.37
CA LEU A 52 1.16 -16.21 -0.56
C LEU A 52 1.41 -17.10 0.66
N GLU A 53 0.64 -18.16 0.81
CA GLU A 53 0.79 -19.11 1.91
C GLU A 53 0.74 -18.43 3.29
N LEU A 54 -0.20 -17.51 3.44
CA LEU A 54 -0.37 -16.78 4.69
C LEU A 54 -1.07 -17.65 5.73
N ASP A 55 -0.61 -17.56 6.97
CA ASP A 55 -1.23 -18.29 8.09
C ASP A 55 -2.54 -17.63 8.52
N SER A 56 -2.66 -16.32 8.30
CA SER A 56 -3.81 -15.55 8.74
C SER A 56 -4.07 -14.42 7.75
N PRO A 57 -5.35 -14.01 7.57
CA PRO A 57 -5.65 -12.86 6.75
C PRO A 57 -5.09 -11.54 7.32
N TYR A 58 -4.65 -11.54 8.58
CA TYR A 58 -4.01 -10.39 9.20
C TYR A 58 -2.52 -10.28 8.89
N ASP A 59 -1.95 -11.27 8.22
CA ASP A 59 -0.50 -11.32 7.99
C ASP A 59 -0.02 -10.42 6.85
N ILE A 60 -0.91 -9.74 6.16
CA ILE A 60 -0.56 -8.86 5.06
C ILE A 60 -1.32 -7.54 5.18
N LEU A 61 -0.61 -6.43 5.06
CA LEU A 61 -1.22 -5.10 5.15
C LEU A 61 -1.58 -4.52 3.80
N GLY A 62 -0.86 -4.92 2.75
CA GLY A 62 -1.10 -4.45 1.40
C GLY A 62 -0.40 -5.31 0.37
N LEU A 63 -0.73 -5.08 -0.89
CA LEU A 63 -0.16 -5.85 -2.00
C LEU A 63 -0.13 -4.98 -3.24
N PHE A 64 1.04 -4.92 -3.88
CA PHE A 64 1.18 -4.20 -5.14
C PHE A 64 1.18 -5.19 -6.30
N SER A 65 0.44 -4.85 -7.34
CA SER A 65 0.36 -5.66 -8.54
C SER A 65 0.54 -4.76 -9.76
N GLY A 66 1.41 -5.16 -10.66
CA GLY A 66 1.66 -4.39 -11.86
C GLY A 66 2.77 -5.01 -12.67
N PRO A 67 3.06 -4.44 -13.85
CA PRO A 67 4.16 -4.92 -14.67
C PRO A 67 5.49 -4.64 -13.99
N ASP A 68 6.44 -5.57 -14.11
CA ASP A 68 7.78 -5.33 -13.62
C ASP A 68 8.57 -4.50 -14.65
N LEU A 69 9.82 -4.18 -14.33
CA LEU A 69 10.66 -3.38 -15.23
C LEU A 69 10.92 -4.08 -16.57
N ALA A 70 11.03 -5.40 -16.57
CA ALA A 70 11.25 -6.15 -17.77
C ALA A 70 10.03 -6.07 -18.70
N GLU A 71 8.83 -6.16 -18.15
CA GLU A 71 7.60 -6.04 -18.92
C GLU A 71 7.45 -4.63 -19.50
N ARG A 72 7.83 -3.60 -18.73
CA ARG A 72 7.74 -2.22 -19.15
C ARG A 72 8.68 -1.88 -20.29
N SER A 73 9.85 -2.51 -20.32
CA SER A 73 10.85 -2.27 -21.36
C SER A 73 10.68 -3.19 -22.55
N GLY A 74 9.75 -4.13 -22.50
CA GLY A 74 9.51 -5.06 -23.61
C GLY A 74 8.83 -4.41 -24.79
N ALA A 75 9.00 -5.05 -25.97
CA ALA A 75 8.38 -4.57 -27.21
C ALA A 75 6.86 -4.73 -27.20
N PHE A 76 6.36 -5.55 -26.33
CA PHE A 76 4.92 -5.76 -26.19
C PHE A 76 4.41 -4.92 -25.03
N GLN A 77 3.51 -4.04 -25.35
CA GLN A 77 2.83 -3.29 -24.31
C GLN A 77 1.74 -4.16 -23.73
N VAL A 78 2.12 -4.96 -22.75
CA VAL A 78 1.12 -5.64 -21.96
C VAL A 78 0.58 -4.59 -21.02
N SER A 79 -0.64 -4.18 -21.24
CA SER A 79 -1.28 -3.20 -20.38
C SER A 79 -1.83 -3.90 -19.13
N SER A 80 -0.92 -4.41 -18.30
CA SER A 80 -1.32 -4.87 -16.98
C SER A 80 -1.54 -3.62 -16.14
N PRO A 81 -2.72 -3.45 -15.57
CA PRO A 81 -2.97 -2.28 -14.74
C PRO A 81 -2.09 -2.33 -13.50
N THR A 82 -1.62 -1.16 -13.09
CA THR A 82 -0.88 -1.01 -11.84
C THR A 82 -1.89 -0.82 -10.72
N MET A 83 -1.83 -1.68 -9.72
CA MET A 83 -2.81 -1.69 -8.64
C MET A 83 -2.12 -1.80 -7.29
N ILE A 84 -2.63 -1.07 -6.32
CA ILE A 84 -2.23 -1.26 -4.93
C ILE A 84 -3.45 -1.66 -4.13
N PHE A 85 -3.34 -2.75 -3.39
CA PHE A 85 -4.37 -3.24 -2.49
C PHE A 85 -3.97 -2.91 -1.08
N LEU A 86 -4.90 -2.36 -0.30
CA LEU A 86 -4.70 -2.10 1.12
C LEU A 86 -5.80 -2.83 1.88
N TYR A 87 -5.41 -3.48 2.96
CA TYR A 87 -6.32 -4.31 3.74
C TYR A 87 -6.62 -3.63 5.07
N ARG A 88 -7.83 -3.12 5.18
CA ARG A 88 -8.22 -2.25 6.29
C ARG A 88 -8.09 -2.90 7.66
N ARG A 89 -8.61 -4.12 7.83
CA ARG A 89 -8.58 -4.76 9.14
C ARG A 89 -7.17 -5.12 9.59
N PRO A 90 -6.33 -5.69 8.74
CA PRO A 90 -4.93 -5.89 9.09
C PRO A 90 -4.20 -4.58 9.43
N ILE A 91 -4.43 -3.52 8.65
CA ILE A 91 -3.80 -2.21 8.92
C ILE A 91 -4.26 -1.65 10.26
N LEU A 92 -5.55 -1.72 10.57
CA LEU A 92 -6.08 -1.21 11.84
C LEU A 92 -5.56 -2.01 13.02
N ASP A 93 -5.43 -3.33 12.87
CA ASP A 93 -4.88 -4.19 13.91
C ASP A 93 -3.43 -3.83 14.21
N TYR A 94 -2.65 -3.65 13.16
CA TYR A 94 -1.25 -3.24 13.28
C TYR A 94 -1.13 -1.85 13.93
N TRP A 95 -1.98 -0.94 13.50
CA TRP A 95 -2.04 0.42 14.05
C TRP A 95 -2.33 0.41 15.54
N ALA A 96 -3.29 -0.41 15.97
CA ALA A 96 -3.65 -0.51 17.38
C ALA A 96 -2.49 -1.04 18.23
N GLU A 97 -1.68 -1.93 17.68
CA GLU A 97 -0.56 -2.51 18.42
C GLU A 97 0.67 -1.62 18.43
N GLU A 98 0.97 -0.96 17.31
CA GLU A 98 2.25 -0.24 17.16
C GLU A 98 2.25 1.16 17.74
N GLY A 99 1.08 1.78 17.88
CA GLY A 99 0.99 3.11 18.46
C GLY A 99 1.53 4.23 17.58
N GLU A 100 1.75 3.95 16.30
CA GLU A 100 2.19 4.96 15.34
C GLU A 100 0.98 5.60 14.68
N SER A 101 1.17 6.74 14.00
CA SER A 101 0.07 7.35 13.28
C SER A 101 -0.35 6.47 12.11
N LEU A 102 -1.63 6.48 11.81
CA LEU A 102 -2.15 5.69 10.69
C LEU A 102 -1.55 6.15 9.37
N GLU A 103 -1.35 7.46 9.21
CA GLU A 103 -0.72 8.02 8.01
C GLU A 103 0.68 7.44 7.82
N HIS A 104 1.45 7.34 8.90
CA HIS A 104 2.81 6.78 8.86
C HIS A 104 2.78 5.31 8.41
N ILE A 105 1.84 4.54 8.97
CA ILE A 105 1.71 3.13 8.62
C ILE A 105 1.34 2.95 7.15
N VAL A 106 0.36 3.72 6.68
CA VAL A 106 -0.07 3.63 5.28
C VAL A 106 1.07 4.03 4.34
N ARG A 107 1.79 5.09 4.66
CA ARG A 107 2.96 5.52 3.88
C ARG A 107 3.99 4.40 3.81
N HIS A 108 4.26 3.77 4.95
CA HIS A 108 5.21 2.66 5.03
C HIS A 108 4.78 1.49 4.12
N VAL A 109 3.50 1.12 4.18
CA VAL A 109 2.98 0.03 3.34
C VAL A 109 3.15 0.36 1.86
N LEU A 110 2.80 1.58 1.46
CA LEU A 110 2.94 2.00 0.06
C LEU A 110 4.40 1.92 -0.40
N VAL A 111 5.32 2.47 0.38
CA VAL A 111 6.72 2.50 -0.01
C VAL A 111 7.29 1.08 -0.09
N HIS A 112 6.99 0.24 0.89
CA HIS A 112 7.56 -1.11 0.93
C HIS A 112 6.98 -2.05 -0.13
N GLU A 113 5.66 -2.03 -0.34
CA GLU A 113 5.07 -2.90 -1.35
C GLU A 113 5.51 -2.51 -2.76
N ILE A 114 5.48 -1.22 -3.06
CA ILE A 114 5.90 -0.73 -4.36
C ILE A 114 7.42 -0.88 -4.53
N GLY A 115 8.17 -0.49 -3.49
CA GLY A 115 9.63 -0.56 -3.53
C GLY A 115 10.15 -1.98 -3.73
N HIS A 116 9.60 -2.95 -3.01
CA HIS A 116 10.00 -4.35 -3.17
C HIS A 116 9.75 -4.85 -4.59
N HIS A 117 8.61 -4.47 -5.16
CA HIS A 117 8.26 -4.88 -6.52
C HIS A 117 9.31 -4.40 -7.54
N PHE A 118 9.81 -3.17 -7.35
CA PHE A 118 10.79 -2.58 -8.26
C PHE A 118 12.24 -2.79 -7.80
N GLY A 119 12.46 -3.61 -6.79
CA GLY A 119 13.79 -4.00 -6.38
C GLY A 119 14.58 -2.96 -5.60
N LEU A 120 13.90 -2.03 -4.94
CA LEU A 120 14.58 -1.03 -4.12
C LEU A 120 15.14 -1.67 -2.85
N SER A 121 16.30 -1.15 -2.41
CA SER A 121 16.90 -1.62 -1.17
C SER A 121 16.16 -1.05 0.04
N ASP A 122 16.38 -1.66 1.19
CA ASP A 122 15.82 -1.15 2.44
C ASP A 122 16.26 0.28 2.71
N GLU A 123 17.52 0.61 2.41
CA GLU A 123 18.04 1.96 2.59
C GLU A 123 17.36 2.96 1.68
N GLN A 124 17.11 2.58 0.44
CA GLN A 124 16.41 3.45 -0.51
C GLN A 124 14.97 3.70 -0.06
N MET A 125 14.29 2.65 0.40
CA MET A 125 12.91 2.79 0.87
C MET A 125 12.82 3.64 2.12
N GLU A 126 13.77 3.46 3.05
CA GLU A 126 13.81 4.28 4.26
C GLU A 126 14.02 5.76 3.93
N ALA A 127 14.92 6.05 2.99
CA ALA A 127 15.14 7.42 2.55
C ALA A 127 13.89 8.05 1.94
N ILE A 128 13.13 7.26 1.18
CA ILE A 128 11.87 7.71 0.58
C ILE A 128 10.84 8.01 1.66
N GLU A 129 10.72 7.14 2.65
CA GLU A 129 9.77 7.35 3.74
C GLU A 129 10.08 8.59 4.57
N GLU A 130 11.34 8.89 4.76
CA GLU A 130 11.77 10.04 5.54
C GLU A 130 11.74 11.35 4.77
N SER A 131 11.57 11.29 3.46
CA SER A 131 11.51 12.50 2.64
C SER A 131 10.14 13.18 2.79
N ASP A 132 10.13 14.49 2.70
CA ASP A 132 8.89 15.27 2.72
C ASP A 132 8.53 15.74 1.32
#